data_d737086272edcc694831dc8f18739c19
#
_entry.id   d737086272edcc694831dc8f18739c19
#
_cell.length_a   1.000
_cell.length_b   1.000
_cell.length_c   1.000
_cell.angle_alpha   90.00
_cell.angle_beta   90.00
_cell.angle_gamma   90.00
#
_symmetry.space_group_name_H-M   'P 1'
#
loop_
_entity.id
_entity.type
_entity.pdbx_description
1 polymer ?
#
loop_
_entity_poly.entity_id
_entity_poly.type
_entity_poly.pdbx_seq_one_letter_code
_entity_poly.pdbx_strand_id
1 'polypeptide(L)'
;MDRMLKHAQRFNTEIINDHINNVDLSVRPFVLTGDYGTYTCDALVIATGATAMYLGLPSEEAYKGRGVSACATCDGFFYRDKKVAVVGGGNTAVEEALYLSNIASKVTLVHRRDALRAEKILQDKLFKKEQEGNIEIRWDNVADEVLGDDAGVTGLRIRSTRNQEQTTDLQLDGVFIAIGHSPNTGLFDGQLDMNNGYITIKSGLGGDATATSVPGVFAAGDVADQVYRQAITSAGAGCMAALDAEKFIDALHSGKSASNAAA
;
A
#
# COMPACT_ATOMS: atom_id res chain seq x y z
N MET A 1 -4.06 3.14 16.98
CA MET A 1 -2.61 2.95 17.27
C MET A 1 -2.35 2.84 18.78
N ASP A 2 -2.86 3.71 19.65
CA ASP A 2 -2.59 3.71 21.11
C ASP A 2 -2.88 2.36 21.80
N ARG A 3 -3.96 1.67 21.43
CA ARG A 3 -4.28 0.35 21.98
C ARG A 3 -3.22 -0.69 21.61
N MET A 4 -2.70 -0.66 20.40
CA MET A 4 -1.65 -1.59 19.93
C MET A 4 -0.33 -1.31 20.63
N LEU A 5 0.04 -0.02 20.78
CA LEU A 5 1.22 0.40 21.53
C LEU A 5 1.16 -0.08 22.98
N LYS A 6 0.05 0.20 23.70
CA LYS A 6 -0.15 -0.25 25.09
C LYS A 6 -0.14 -1.77 25.21
N HIS A 7 -0.63 -2.49 24.17
CA HIS A 7 -0.60 -3.95 24.17
C HIS A 7 0.85 -4.45 24.05
N ALA A 8 1.66 -3.92 23.14
CA ALA A 8 3.07 -4.29 23.02
C ALA A 8 3.85 -4.00 24.32
N GLN A 9 3.66 -2.80 24.89
CA GLN A 9 4.33 -2.40 26.14
C GLN A 9 3.97 -3.30 27.34
N ARG A 10 2.76 -3.89 27.35
CA ARG A 10 2.33 -4.83 28.40
C ARG A 10 3.23 -6.08 28.47
N PHE A 11 3.89 -6.44 27.38
CA PHE A 11 4.83 -7.56 27.27
C PHE A 11 6.29 -7.10 27.37
N ASN A 12 6.53 -5.93 27.95
CA ASN A 12 7.87 -5.33 28.11
C ASN A 12 8.59 -5.08 26.79
N THR A 13 7.83 -4.90 25.69
CA THR A 13 8.43 -4.49 24.41
C THR A 13 8.94 -3.06 24.56
N GLU A 14 10.23 -2.88 24.32
CA GLU A 14 10.86 -1.56 24.26
C GLU A 14 10.45 -0.87 22.95
N ILE A 15 9.96 0.34 23.05
CA ILE A 15 9.58 1.16 21.91
C ILE A 15 10.53 2.35 21.83
N ILE A 16 11.33 2.40 20.79
CA ILE A 16 12.29 3.47 20.55
C ILE A 16 11.73 4.35 19.42
N ASN A 17 11.51 5.63 19.73
CA ASN A 17 11.08 6.61 18.73
C ASN A 17 12.31 7.18 18.02
N ASP A 18 12.75 6.52 16.98
CA ASP A 18 13.87 6.93 16.14
C ASP A 18 13.54 6.69 14.67
N HIS A 19 14.19 7.43 13.79
CA HIS A 19 14.12 7.25 12.35
C HIS A 19 15.40 6.55 11.87
N ILE A 20 15.27 5.29 11.43
CA ILE A 20 16.39 4.54 10.88
C ILE A 20 16.68 5.04 9.47
N ASN A 21 17.90 5.47 9.23
CA ASN A 21 18.38 6.01 7.97
C ASN A 21 19.47 5.18 7.28
N ASN A 22 19.99 4.16 7.97
CA ASN A 22 20.90 3.19 7.37
C ASN A 22 20.76 1.82 8.02
N VAL A 23 20.88 0.75 7.22
CA VAL A 23 20.87 -0.64 7.68
C VAL A 23 22.02 -1.37 7.01
N ASP A 24 22.82 -2.13 7.80
CA ASP A 24 23.86 -3.02 7.30
C ASP A 24 23.51 -4.47 7.65
N LEU A 25 23.12 -5.22 6.62
CA LEU A 25 22.79 -6.65 6.74
C LEU A 25 23.97 -7.57 6.40
N SER A 26 25.12 -7.02 6.06
CA SER A 26 26.32 -7.78 5.71
C SER A 26 27.10 -8.30 6.92
N VAL A 27 26.85 -7.74 8.10
CA VAL A 27 27.53 -8.06 9.37
C VAL A 27 26.57 -8.72 10.36
N ARG A 28 27.14 -9.39 11.39
CA ARG A 28 26.37 -9.93 12.50
C ARG A 28 27.02 -9.56 13.84
N PRO A 29 26.22 -9.08 14.83
CA PRO A 29 24.80 -8.73 14.72
C PRO A 29 24.54 -7.67 13.64
N PHE A 30 23.33 -7.62 13.07
CA PHE A 30 22.93 -6.58 12.12
C PHE A 30 23.02 -5.20 12.76
N VAL A 31 23.36 -4.19 11.96
CA VAL A 31 23.54 -2.82 12.45
C VAL A 31 22.52 -1.88 11.81
N LEU A 32 21.77 -1.15 12.63
CA LEU A 32 20.82 -0.12 12.20
C LEU A 32 21.27 1.21 12.77
N THR A 33 21.39 2.23 11.93
CA THR A 33 21.73 3.59 12.36
C THR A 33 20.51 4.49 12.21
N GLY A 34 20.12 5.14 13.29
CA GLY A 34 19.05 6.11 13.35
C GLY A 34 19.56 7.53 13.55
N ASP A 35 18.63 8.48 13.70
CA ASP A 35 18.95 9.89 13.96
C ASP A 35 19.55 10.09 15.35
N TYR A 36 19.17 9.24 16.31
CA TYR A 36 19.57 9.37 17.72
C TYR A 36 20.51 8.27 18.22
N GLY A 37 20.67 7.17 17.46
CA GLY A 37 21.51 6.07 17.93
C GLY A 37 21.81 5.01 16.89
N THR A 38 22.65 4.05 17.34
CA THR A 38 22.95 2.84 16.59
C THR A 38 22.42 1.64 17.36
N TYR A 39 21.73 0.76 16.68
CA TYR A 39 21.10 -0.43 17.24
C TYR A 39 21.68 -1.68 16.60
N THR A 40 21.74 -2.75 17.35
CA THR A 40 22.18 -4.05 16.84
C THR A 40 21.17 -5.14 17.16
N CYS A 41 21.01 -6.12 16.27
CA CYS A 41 20.12 -7.25 16.49
C CYS A 41 20.61 -8.52 15.79
N ASP A 42 20.26 -9.68 16.36
CA ASP A 42 20.54 -11.00 15.78
C ASP A 42 19.48 -11.42 14.77
N ALA A 43 18.25 -10.91 14.92
CA ALA A 43 17.16 -11.07 13.98
C ALA A 43 16.45 -9.72 13.74
N LEU A 44 16.02 -9.47 12.51
CA LEU A 44 15.35 -8.24 12.10
C LEU A 44 14.00 -8.55 11.42
N VAL A 45 12.93 -7.93 11.90
CA VAL A 45 11.63 -7.94 11.21
C VAL A 45 11.40 -6.56 10.58
N ILE A 46 11.28 -6.53 9.26
CA ILE A 46 11.00 -5.32 8.48
C ILE A 46 9.50 -5.17 8.34
N ALA A 47 8.93 -4.09 8.88
CA ALA A 47 7.51 -3.77 8.84
C ALA A 47 7.28 -2.30 8.44
N THR A 48 8.07 -1.79 7.50
CA THR A 48 8.09 -0.39 7.08
C THR A 48 6.90 0.00 6.20
N GLY A 49 6.12 -0.98 5.75
CA GLY A 49 4.90 -0.77 4.99
C GLY A 49 5.12 -0.27 3.56
N ALA A 50 4.06 0.28 2.99
CA ALA A 50 4.06 0.93 1.68
C ALA A 50 3.27 2.24 1.75
N THR A 51 3.68 3.21 0.94
CA THR A 51 3.03 4.52 0.85
C THR A 51 2.15 4.57 -0.39
N ALA A 52 0.87 4.92 -0.23
CA ALA A 52 0.01 5.19 -1.36
C ALA A 52 0.56 6.36 -2.18
N MET A 53 0.60 6.18 -3.50
CA MET A 53 1.01 7.27 -4.38
C MET A 53 -0.17 8.22 -4.61
N TYR A 54 0.13 9.50 -4.53
CA TYR A 54 -0.80 10.59 -4.77
C TYR A 54 -0.34 11.42 -5.98
N LEU A 55 -1.23 12.29 -6.47
CA LEU A 55 -0.94 13.12 -7.64
C LEU A 55 -0.03 14.31 -7.31
N GLY A 56 0.08 14.66 -6.03
CA GLY A 56 0.86 15.79 -5.57
C GLY A 56 0.15 17.14 -5.73
N LEU A 57 -1.17 17.14 -5.87
CA LEU A 57 -1.95 18.35 -5.94
C LEU A 57 -2.15 18.95 -4.54
N PRO A 58 -1.96 20.26 -4.34
CA PRO A 58 -2.24 20.90 -3.04
C PRO A 58 -3.70 20.70 -2.57
N SER A 59 -4.65 20.69 -3.50
CA SER A 59 -6.06 20.41 -3.21
C SER A 59 -6.31 18.96 -2.80
N GLU A 60 -5.59 18.00 -3.38
CA GLU A 60 -5.63 16.60 -2.94
C GLU A 60 -5.21 16.46 -1.48
N GLU A 61 -4.09 17.08 -1.10
CA GLU A 61 -3.58 17.06 0.28
C GLU A 61 -4.57 17.68 1.26
N ALA A 62 -5.21 18.77 0.88
CA ALA A 62 -6.19 19.48 1.73
C ALA A 62 -7.42 18.63 2.07
N TYR A 63 -7.79 17.67 1.20
CA TYR A 63 -8.99 16.86 1.37
C TYR A 63 -8.70 15.37 1.70
N LYS A 64 -7.46 14.99 1.97
CA LYS A 64 -7.13 13.64 2.48
C LYS A 64 -7.92 13.33 3.75
N GLY A 65 -8.63 12.19 3.76
CA GLY A 65 -9.51 11.78 4.85
C GLY A 65 -10.83 12.58 4.96
N ARG A 66 -11.04 13.56 4.06
CA ARG A 66 -12.28 14.34 3.97
C ARG A 66 -12.86 14.31 2.54
N GLY A 67 -12.76 13.17 1.88
CA GLY A 67 -13.27 12.96 0.53
C GLY A 67 -12.21 12.46 -0.46
N VAL A 68 -10.92 12.61 -0.17
CA VAL A 68 -9.83 11.98 -0.92
C VAL A 68 -9.33 10.74 -0.18
N SER A 69 -9.31 9.61 -0.87
CA SER A 69 -8.83 8.31 -0.37
C SER A 69 -7.92 7.63 -1.40
N ALA A 70 -7.12 6.67 -0.97
CA ALA A 70 -6.33 5.78 -1.83
C ALA A 70 -6.66 4.30 -1.58
N CYS A 71 -7.83 4.01 -0.99
CA CYS A 71 -8.25 2.63 -0.68
C CYS A 71 -9.78 2.51 -0.75
N ALA A 72 -10.29 1.99 -1.86
CA ALA A 72 -11.73 1.80 -2.02
C ALA A 72 -12.32 0.76 -1.06
N THR A 73 -11.58 -0.30 -0.74
CA THR A 73 -12.03 -1.31 0.22
C THR A 73 -12.08 -0.79 1.66
N CYS A 74 -11.24 0.21 1.98
CA CYS A 74 -11.22 0.83 3.31
C CYS A 74 -12.37 1.82 3.50
N ASP A 75 -12.56 2.70 2.52
CA ASP A 75 -13.40 3.89 2.66
C ASP A 75 -14.68 3.87 1.79
N GLY A 76 -14.78 2.94 0.84
CA GLY A 76 -15.88 2.90 -0.14
C GLY A 76 -17.28 2.84 0.51
N PHE A 77 -17.39 2.24 1.69
CA PHE A 77 -18.66 2.15 2.42
C PHE A 77 -19.26 3.54 2.76
N PHE A 78 -18.42 4.55 3.02
CA PHE A 78 -18.86 5.91 3.33
C PHE A 78 -19.48 6.63 2.11
N TYR A 79 -19.32 6.05 0.91
CA TYR A 79 -19.81 6.60 -0.36
C TYR A 79 -20.99 5.80 -0.94
N ARG A 80 -21.70 5.05 -0.10
CA ARG A 80 -22.94 4.38 -0.51
C ARG A 80 -23.92 5.37 -1.08
N ASP A 81 -24.45 5.05 -2.28
CA ASP A 81 -25.42 5.85 -3.04
C ASP A 81 -24.92 7.26 -3.44
N LYS A 82 -23.62 7.53 -3.31
CA LYS A 82 -22.97 8.78 -3.70
C LYS A 82 -22.26 8.67 -5.04
N LYS A 83 -21.86 9.80 -5.61
CA LYS A 83 -21.05 9.87 -6.82
C LYS A 83 -19.58 9.95 -6.46
N VAL A 84 -18.74 9.15 -7.10
CA VAL A 84 -17.28 9.13 -6.81
C VAL A 84 -16.47 9.13 -8.10
N ALA A 85 -15.25 9.60 -8.03
CA ALA A 85 -14.25 9.41 -9.07
C ALA A 85 -13.15 8.45 -8.62
N VAL A 86 -12.62 7.67 -9.56
CA VAL A 86 -11.38 6.89 -9.41
C VAL A 86 -10.38 7.43 -10.42
N VAL A 87 -9.18 7.78 -9.95
CA VAL A 87 -8.11 8.30 -10.82
C VAL A 87 -7.05 7.22 -11.00
N GLY A 88 -6.85 6.76 -12.24
CA GLY A 88 -5.86 5.73 -12.53
C GLY A 88 -6.14 5.00 -13.84
N GLY A 89 -5.51 3.84 -14.07
CA GLY A 89 -5.72 3.05 -15.30
C GLY A 89 -4.95 1.73 -15.33
N GLY A 90 -4.41 1.29 -14.19
CA GLY A 90 -3.86 -0.06 -13.96
C GLY A 90 -4.90 -0.97 -13.31
N ASN A 91 -4.49 -2.19 -12.93
CA ASN A 91 -5.36 -3.16 -12.27
C ASN A 91 -6.07 -2.56 -11.06
N THR A 92 -5.33 -1.93 -10.14
CA THR A 92 -5.88 -1.32 -8.93
C THR A 92 -7.02 -0.33 -9.25
N ALA A 93 -6.83 0.55 -10.23
CA ALA A 93 -7.86 1.54 -10.57
C ALA A 93 -9.14 0.89 -11.13
N VAL A 94 -8.98 -0.14 -11.94
CA VAL A 94 -10.14 -0.86 -12.52
C VAL A 94 -10.84 -1.69 -11.43
N GLU A 95 -10.08 -2.38 -10.56
CA GLU A 95 -10.64 -3.15 -9.44
C GLU A 95 -11.39 -2.24 -8.47
N GLU A 96 -10.83 -1.08 -8.11
CA GLU A 96 -11.48 -0.12 -7.24
C GLU A 96 -12.74 0.47 -7.89
N ALA A 97 -12.71 0.81 -9.19
CA ALA A 97 -13.88 1.28 -9.90
C ALA A 97 -14.99 0.22 -9.94
N LEU A 98 -14.65 -1.04 -10.19
CA LEU A 98 -15.60 -2.17 -10.16
C LEU A 98 -16.16 -2.40 -8.76
N TYR A 99 -15.31 -2.34 -7.72
CA TYR A 99 -15.76 -2.47 -6.33
C TYR A 99 -16.74 -1.36 -5.96
N LEU A 100 -16.36 -0.10 -6.21
CA LEU A 100 -17.18 1.07 -5.91
C LEU A 100 -18.49 1.08 -6.72
N SER A 101 -18.51 0.52 -7.93
CA SER A 101 -19.74 0.43 -8.75
C SER A 101 -20.87 -0.40 -8.11
N ASN A 102 -20.54 -1.23 -7.12
CA ASN A 102 -21.53 -1.99 -6.36
C ASN A 102 -22.05 -1.24 -5.12
N ILE A 103 -21.46 -0.10 -4.77
CA ILE A 103 -21.73 0.66 -3.56
C ILE A 103 -22.24 2.07 -3.90
N ALA A 104 -21.52 2.76 -4.77
CA ALA A 104 -21.81 4.13 -5.19
C ALA A 104 -22.93 4.18 -6.25
N SER A 105 -23.63 5.30 -6.34
CA SER A 105 -24.65 5.52 -7.37
C SER A 105 -24.02 5.73 -8.76
N LYS A 106 -22.84 6.33 -8.82
CA LYS A 106 -22.06 6.51 -10.05
C LYS A 106 -20.57 6.56 -9.75
N VAL A 107 -19.78 5.90 -10.60
CA VAL A 107 -18.30 5.94 -10.56
C VAL A 107 -17.80 6.55 -11.86
N THR A 108 -16.95 7.56 -11.77
CA THR A 108 -16.23 8.13 -12.92
C THR A 108 -14.77 7.73 -12.87
N LEU A 109 -14.34 6.87 -13.79
CA LEU A 109 -12.91 6.51 -13.94
C LEU A 109 -12.23 7.57 -14.80
N VAL A 110 -11.27 8.29 -14.22
CA VAL A 110 -10.48 9.32 -14.92
C VAL A 110 -9.13 8.73 -15.32
N HIS A 111 -8.87 8.66 -16.62
CA HIS A 111 -7.64 8.09 -17.15
C HIS A 111 -6.96 9.01 -18.16
N ARG A 112 -5.65 9.19 -18.00
CA ARG A 112 -4.83 10.13 -18.80
C ARG A 112 -4.53 9.71 -20.24
N ARG A 113 -4.92 8.52 -20.65
CA ARG A 113 -4.69 7.95 -21.99
C ARG A 113 -6.02 7.44 -22.55
N ASP A 114 -5.97 6.97 -23.79
CA ASP A 114 -7.10 6.36 -24.51
C ASP A 114 -7.17 4.83 -24.34
N ALA A 115 -6.25 4.23 -23.55
CA ALA A 115 -6.22 2.79 -23.30
C ALA A 115 -5.73 2.49 -21.87
N LEU A 116 -6.38 1.54 -21.21
CA LEU A 116 -6.00 1.05 -19.89
C LEU A 116 -4.80 0.10 -19.96
N ARG A 117 -4.05 0.04 -18.85
CA ARG A 117 -2.96 -0.93 -18.67
C ARG A 117 -3.38 -2.12 -17.82
N ALA A 118 -4.63 -2.14 -17.35
CA ALA A 118 -5.19 -3.24 -16.59
C ALA A 118 -5.26 -4.54 -17.42
N GLU A 119 -5.33 -5.67 -16.76
CA GLU A 119 -5.54 -6.96 -17.40
C GLU A 119 -6.83 -7.00 -18.21
N LYS A 120 -6.81 -7.75 -19.33
CA LYS A 120 -7.93 -7.81 -20.26
C LYS A 120 -9.25 -8.20 -19.59
N ILE A 121 -9.21 -9.18 -18.68
CA ILE A 121 -10.40 -9.65 -17.96
C ILE A 121 -11.02 -8.54 -17.08
N LEU A 122 -10.21 -7.69 -16.50
CA LEU A 122 -10.67 -6.55 -15.71
C LEU A 122 -11.28 -5.47 -16.60
N GLN A 123 -10.64 -5.21 -17.74
CA GLN A 123 -11.17 -4.26 -18.74
C GLN A 123 -12.54 -4.71 -19.27
N ASP A 124 -12.71 -6.00 -19.60
CA ASP A 124 -13.96 -6.54 -20.10
C ASP A 124 -15.12 -6.38 -19.08
N LYS A 125 -14.81 -6.61 -17.79
CA LYS A 125 -15.77 -6.34 -16.69
C LYS A 125 -16.11 -4.86 -16.57
N LEU A 126 -15.11 -3.98 -16.68
CA LEU A 126 -15.28 -2.53 -16.58
C LEU A 126 -16.18 -2.01 -17.70
N PHE A 127 -15.90 -2.38 -18.97
CA PHE A 127 -16.68 -1.97 -20.12
C PHE A 127 -18.12 -2.50 -20.07
N LYS A 128 -18.33 -3.71 -19.53
CA LYS A 128 -19.67 -4.21 -19.27
C LYS A 128 -20.41 -3.32 -18.27
N LYS A 129 -19.76 -2.93 -17.17
CA LYS A 129 -20.33 -2.03 -16.17
C LYS A 129 -20.59 -0.62 -16.71
N GLU A 130 -19.75 -0.14 -17.61
CA GLU A 130 -19.98 1.14 -18.31
C GLU A 130 -21.25 1.08 -19.16
N GLN A 131 -21.48 -0.03 -19.88
CA GLN A 131 -22.72 -0.25 -20.65
C GLN A 131 -23.97 -0.35 -19.75
N GLU A 132 -23.85 -0.86 -18.54
CA GLU A 132 -24.90 -0.90 -17.52
C GLU A 132 -25.22 0.50 -16.96
N GLY A 133 -24.34 1.49 -17.14
CA GLY A 133 -24.59 2.92 -16.92
C GLY A 133 -24.16 3.49 -15.58
N ASN A 134 -23.64 2.67 -14.62
CA ASN A 134 -23.17 3.22 -13.34
C ASN A 134 -21.66 3.50 -13.29
N ILE A 135 -20.89 3.11 -14.30
CA ILE A 135 -19.52 3.56 -14.53
C ILE A 135 -19.49 4.46 -15.77
N GLU A 136 -18.67 5.49 -15.73
CA GLU A 136 -18.33 6.36 -16.84
C GLU A 136 -16.82 6.49 -16.93
N ILE A 137 -16.25 6.36 -18.13
CA ILE A 137 -14.80 6.50 -18.31
C ILE A 137 -14.51 7.85 -18.98
N ARG A 138 -13.66 8.64 -18.34
CA ARG A 138 -13.13 9.90 -18.87
C ARG A 138 -11.72 9.67 -19.39
N TRP A 139 -11.63 9.32 -20.67
CA TRP A 139 -10.39 9.14 -21.40
C TRP A 139 -9.68 10.45 -21.64
N ASP A 140 -8.35 10.40 -21.78
CA ASP A 140 -7.51 11.55 -22.08
C ASP A 140 -7.70 12.72 -21.10
N ASN A 141 -7.95 12.41 -19.83
CA ASN A 141 -8.12 13.39 -18.77
C ASN A 141 -7.22 13.09 -17.57
N VAL A 142 -6.75 14.14 -16.95
CA VAL A 142 -6.05 14.11 -15.65
C VAL A 142 -6.86 14.87 -14.60
N ALA A 143 -6.74 14.48 -13.35
CA ALA A 143 -7.20 15.30 -12.24
C ALA A 143 -6.38 16.59 -12.20
N ASP A 144 -7.02 17.72 -12.13
CA ASP A 144 -6.41 19.05 -12.13
C ASP A 144 -6.52 19.71 -10.75
N GLU A 145 -7.71 19.63 -10.15
CA GLU A 145 -7.98 20.19 -8.83
C GLU A 145 -9.11 19.42 -8.15
N VAL A 146 -8.92 19.06 -6.87
CA VAL A 146 -10.01 18.56 -6.03
C VAL A 146 -10.80 19.75 -5.52
N LEU A 147 -12.09 19.76 -5.79
CA LEU A 147 -13.01 20.82 -5.37
C LEU A 147 -13.71 20.42 -4.07
N GLY A 148 -13.87 21.37 -3.16
CA GLY A 148 -14.52 21.09 -1.89
C GLY A 148 -14.75 22.34 -1.05
N ASP A 149 -15.35 22.12 0.10
CA ASP A 149 -15.64 23.12 1.11
C ASP A 149 -15.21 22.63 2.51
N ASP A 150 -15.67 23.30 3.55
CA ASP A 150 -15.36 22.92 4.94
C ASP A 150 -15.87 21.51 5.32
N ALA A 151 -16.90 21.01 4.64
CA ALA A 151 -17.46 19.68 4.87
C ALA A 151 -16.67 18.57 4.17
N GLY A 152 -15.91 18.89 3.11
CA GLY A 152 -15.10 17.94 2.36
C GLY A 152 -15.20 18.13 0.84
N VAL A 153 -14.95 17.05 0.10
CA VAL A 153 -14.98 17.03 -1.37
C VAL A 153 -16.40 17.25 -1.90
N THR A 154 -16.56 18.18 -2.85
CA THR A 154 -17.79 18.44 -3.59
C THR A 154 -17.64 18.20 -5.09
N GLY A 155 -16.41 17.99 -5.57
CA GLY A 155 -16.14 17.77 -6.98
C GLY A 155 -14.69 17.50 -7.31
N LEU A 156 -14.45 17.25 -8.59
CA LEU A 156 -13.12 17.09 -9.18
C LEU A 156 -13.07 17.85 -10.50
N ARG A 157 -12.16 18.79 -10.63
CA ARG A 157 -11.81 19.38 -11.92
C ARG A 157 -10.90 18.44 -12.64
N ILE A 158 -11.28 18.04 -13.84
CA ILE A 158 -10.44 17.28 -14.76
C ILE A 158 -10.02 18.16 -15.93
N ARG A 159 -8.82 17.89 -16.47
CA ARG A 159 -8.26 18.60 -17.62
C ARG A 159 -7.90 17.62 -18.72
N SER A 160 -8.24 17.98 -19.96
CA SER A 160 -7.90 17.18 -21.12
C SER A 160 -6.40 17.14 -21.35
N THR A 161 -5.87 15.93 -21.62
CA THR A 161 -4.45 15.74 -22.00
C THR A 161 -4.20 16.12 -23.45
N ARG A 162 -5.25 16.18 -24.28
CA ARG A 162 -5.17 16.56 -25.69
C ARG A 162 -5.32 18.08 -25.92
N ASN A 163 -6.07 18.75 -25.03
CA ASN A 163 -6.24 20.20 -25.03
C ASN A 163 -6.20 20.72 -23.60
N GLN A 164 -5.07 21.26 -23.20
CA GLN A 164 -4.81 21.69 -21.83
C GLN A 164 -5.68 22.88 -21.35
N GLU A 165 -6.30 23.60 -22.27
CA GLU A 165 -7.23 24.68 -21.93
C GLU A 165 -8.64 24.15 -21.59
N GLN A 166 -8.93 22.90 -21.97
CA GLN A 166 -10.24 22.30 -21.74
C GLN A 166 -10.29 21.63 -20.37
N THR A 167 -11.06 22.21 -19.47
CA THR A 167 -11.37 21.66 -18.14
C THR A 167 -12.85 21.33 -18.02
N THR A 168 -13.16 20.40 -17.12
CA THR A 168 -14.54 20.01 -16.78
C THR A 168 -14.63 19.77 -15.28
N ASP A 169 -15.62 20.36 -14.63
CA ASP A 169 -15.88 20.13 -13.22
C ASP A 169 -16.91 19.01 -13.06
N LEU A 170 -16.50 17.94 -12.39
CA LEU A 170 -17.34 16.79 -12.03
C LEU A 170 -17.91 17.02 -10.63
N GLN A 171 -19.23 16.99 -10.50
CA GLN A 171 -19.90 17.05 -9.20
C GLN A 171 -19.93 15.66 -8.58
N LEU A 172 -19.22 15.47 -7.45
CA LEU A 172 -19.06 14.19 -6.77
C LEU A 172 -18.69 14.38 -5.30
N ASP A 173 -18.86 13.32 -4.53
CA ASP A 173 -18.68 13.33 -3.07
C ASP A 173 -17.33 12.76 -2.60
N GLY A 174 -16.59 12.10 -3.51
CA GLY A 174 -15.31 11.51 -3.14
C GLY A 174 -14.43 11.17 -4.34
N VAL A 175 -13.13 11.21 -4.11
CA VAL A 175 -12.07 10.92 -5.11
C VAL A 175 -11.15 9.84 -4.57
N PHE A 176 -11.02 8.75 -5.31
CA PHE A 176 -10.12 7.65 -5.01
C PHE A 176 -8.90 7.72 -5.93
N ILE A 177 -7.72 7.87 -5.34
CA ILE A 177 -6.46 7.95 -6.08
C ILE A 177 -5.86 6.55 -6.17
N ALA A 178 -5.97 5.94 -7.34
CA ALA A 178 -5.60 4.55 -7.60
C ALA A 178 -4.45 4.46 -8.62
N ILE A 179 -3.36 5.20 -8.36
CA ILE A 179 -2.17 5.27 -9.25
C ILE A 179 -1.04 4.35 -8.81
N GLY A 180 -1.20 3.64 -7.70
CA GLY A 180 -0.28 2.65 -7.18
C GLY A 180 0.20 2.93 -5.75
N HIS A 181 1.09 2.07 -5.28
CA HIS A 181 1.76 2.17 -4.00
C HIS A 181 3.27 2.02 -4.20
N SER A 182 4.04 2.66 -3.34
CA SER A 182 5.49 2.52 -3.27
C SER A 182 5.86 1.86 -1.94
N PRO A 183 6.46 0.66 -1.94
CA PRO A 183 6.92 0.04 -0.70
C PRO A 183 8.08 0.84 -0.11
N ASN A 184 8.13 0.90 1.22
CA ASN A 184 9.17 1.66 1.93
C ASN A 184 10.41 0.77 2.15
N THR A 185 11.16 0.51 1.09
CA THR A 185 12.26 -0.46 1.01
C THR A 185 13.61 0.14 0.69
N GLY A 186 13.72 1.45 0.48
CA GLY A 186 14.96 2.10 0.04
C GLY A 186 16.18 1.83 0.92
N LEU A 187 15.99 1.58 2.23
CA LEU A 187 17.09 1.20 3.15
C LEU A 187 17.69 -0.17 2.86
N PHE A 188 17.01 -1.00 2.10
CA PHE A 188 17.38 -2.39 1.84
C PHE A 188 17.80 -2.64 0.39
N ASP A 189 17.88 -1.57 -0.43
CA ASP A 189 18.28 -1.66 -1.83
C ASP A 189 19.66 -2.29 -1.95
N GLY A 190 19.76 -3.31 -2.83
CA GLY A 190 20.99 -4.07 -3.04
C GLY A 190 21.40 -5.04 -1.92
N GLN A 191 20.63 -5.10 -0.82
CA GLN A 191 20.87 -6.01 0.30
C GLN A 191 19.87 -7.17 0.36
N LEU A 192 18.65 -6.97 -0.14
CA LEU A 192 17.57 -7.97 -0.15
C LEU A 192 17.04 -8.18 -1.56
N ASP A 193 16.57 -9.38 -1.84
CA ASP A 193 15.83 -9.67 -3.07
C ASP A 193 14.48 -8.96 -3.07
N MET A 194 14.17 -8.26 -4.17
CA MET A 194 12.94 -7.50 -4.33
C MET A 194 12.26 -7.80 -5.65
N ASN A 195 10.93 -7.72 -5.67
CA ASN A 195 10.11 -7.77 -6.86
C ASN A 195 9.22 -6.52 -6.94
N ASN A 196 9.37 -5.71 -7.99
CA ASN A 196 8.69 -4.42 -8.13
C ASN A 196 8.88 -3.48 -6.91
N GLY A 197 10.05 -3.54 -6.26
CA GLY A 197 10.37 -2.78 -5.05
C GLY A 197 9.87 -3.40 -3.74
N TYR A 198 9.02 -4.42 -3.77
CA TYR A 198 8.56 -5.16 -2.59
C TYR A 198 9.58 -6.21 -2.18
N ILE A 199 9.81 -6.38 -0.87
CA ILE A 199 10.72 -7.42 -0.36
C ILE A 199 10.14 -8.80 -0.70
N THR A 200 10.98 -9.64 -1.32
CA THR A 200 10.60 -11.03 -1.61
C THR A 200 10.73 -11.86 -0.33
N ILE A 201 9.68 -12.59 0.01
CA ILE A 201 9.66 -13.53 1.14
C ILE A 201 9.45 -14.96 0.63
N LYS A 202 9.87 -15.94 1.42
CA LYS A 202 9.79 -17.36 1.07
C LYS A 202 8.36 -17.83 0.80
N SER A 203 7.42 -17.35 1.60
CA SER A 203 6.00 -17.73 1.60
C SER A 203 5.75 -19.25 1.70
N GLY A 204 4.48 -19.69 1.72
CA GLY A 204 4.14 -21.12 1.73
C GLY A 204 3.84 -21.68 3.12
N LEU A 205 3.65 -23.03 3.18
CA LEU A 205 3.21 -23.75 4.38
C LEU A 205 4.32 -24.49 5.12
N GLY A 206 5.55 -24.43 4.62
CA GLY A 206 6.71 -25.17 5.18
C GLY A 206 7.40 -24.49 6.36
N GLY A 207 6.85 -23.37 6.88
CA GLY A 207 7.54 -22.53 7.87
C GLY A 207 8.46 -21.49 7.21
N ASP A 208 8.99 -20.56 8.03
CA ASP A 208 9.83 -19.45 7.59
C ASP A 208 9.18 -18.62 6.46
N ALA A 209 7.86 -18.53 6.46
CA ALA A 209 7.09 -17.92 5.37
C ALA A 209 7.43 -16.43 5.17
N THR A 210 7.91 -15.76 6.20
CA THR A 210 8.29 -14.34 6.20
C THR A 210 9.79 -14.10 6.01
N ALA A 211 10.59 -15.18 5.90
CA ALA A 211 12.03 -15.09 5.67
C ALA A 211 12.35 -14.44 4.32
N THR A 212 13.33 -13.55 4.34
CA THR A 212 13.89 -12.88 3.15
C THR A 212 15.08 -13.65 2.58
N SER A 213 15.78 -13.08 1.60
CA SER A 213 17.02 -13.64 1.04
C SER A 213 18.21 -13.66 2.03
N VAL A 214 18.14 -12.87 3.12
CA VAL A 214 19.18 -12.84 4.15
C VAL A 214 18.69 -13.60 5.39
N PRO A 215 19.37 -14.69 5.82
CA PRO A 215 18.99 -15.45 7.01
C PRO A 215 18.89 -14.56 8.25
N GLY A 216 17.82 -14.67 9.04
CA GLY A 216 17.56 -13.84 10.21
C GLY A 216 16.93 -12.49 9.90
N VAL A 217 16.63 -12.21 8.62
CA VAL A 217 15.86 -11.05 8.21
C VAL A 217 14.50 -11.50 7.68
N PHE A 218 13.44 -10.94 8.23
CA PHE A 218 12.04 -11.25 7.93
C PHE A 218 11.32 -9.99 7.49
N ALA A 219 10.27 -10.12 6.67
CA ALA A 219 9.45 -8.99 6.26
C ALA A 219 7.96 -9.30 6.42
N ALA A 220 7.19 -8.30 6.89
CA ALA A 220 5.78 -8.46 7.19
C ALA A 220 4.96 -7.21 6.82
N GLY A 221 3.74 -7.45 6.36
CA GLY A 221 2.81 -6.39 5.97
C GLY A 221 3.09 -5.85 4.58
N ASP A 222 2.66 -4.61 4.35
CA ASP A 222 2.62 -4.00 3.00
C ASP A 222 4.00 -3.84 2.35
N VAL A 223 5.08 -3.94 3.09
CA VAL A 223 6.45 -3.92 2.54
C VAL A 223 6.75 -5.17 1.68
N ALA A 224 6.04 -6.27 1.91
CA ALA A 224 6.13 -7.54 1.17
C ALA A 224 4.81 -7.92 0.47
N ASP A 225 3.68 -7.38 0.90
CA ASP A 225 2.34 -7.63 0.33
C ASP A 225 1.99 -6.58 -0.73
N GLN A 226 2.25 -6.91 -2.00
CA GLN A 226 1.87 -6.06 -3.14
C GLN A 226 0.40 -6.23 -3.57
N VAL A 227 -0.35 -7.20 -2.99
CA VAL A 227 -1.68 -7.60 -3.45
C VAL A 227 -2.79 -7.10 -2.55
N TYR A 228 -2.78 -7.50 -1.29
CA TYR A 228 -3.91 -7.26 -0.37
C TYR A 228 -3.82 -5.92 0.35
N ARG A 229 -2.67 -5.63 0.97
CA ARG A 229 -2.41 -4.38 1.72
C ARG A 229 -3.52 -4.03 2.71
N GLN A 230 -3.90 -5.01 3.53
CA GLN A 230 -4.93 -4.86 4.53
C GLN A 230 -4.36 -4.99 5.94
N ALA A 231 -4.93 -4.23 6.90
CA ALA A 231 -4.49 -4.27 8.30
C ALA A 231 -4.50 -5.69 8.89
N ILE A 232 -5.51 -6.50 8.51
CA ILE A 232 -5.61 -7.88 9.01
C ILE A 232 -4.56 -8.82 8.42
N THR A 233 -4.21 -8.66 7.13
CA THR A 233 -3.13 -9.44 6.50
C THR A 233 -1.78 -9.03 7.06
N SER A 234 -1.57 -7.73 7.31
CA SER A 234 -0.36 -7.22 7.96
C SER A 234 -0.21 -7.73 9.39
N ALA A 235 -1.30 -7.77 10.17
CA ALA A 235 -1.30 -8.33 11.53
C ALA A 235 -0.95 -9.83 11.52
N GLY A 236 -1.53 -10.60 10.59
CA GLY A 236 -1.22 -12.03 10.40
C GLY A 236 0.23 -12.26 9.99
N ALA A 237 0.74 -11.49 9.03
CA ALA A 237 2.13 -11.54 8.59
C ALA A 237 3.10 -11.16 9.73
N GLY A 238 2.76 -10.15 10.56
CA GLY A 238 3.54 -9.76 11.74
C GLY A 238 3.63 -10.87 12.79
N CYS A 239 2.52 -11.59 13.01
CA CYS A 239 2.53 -12.75 13.90
C CYS A 239 3.44 -13.88 13.35
N MET A 240 3.35 -14.18 12.06
CA MET A 240 4.24 -15.18 11.43
C MET A 240 5.70 -14.77 11.53
N ALA A 241 6.03 -13.49 11.26
CA ALA A 241 7.40 -12.99 11.32
C ALA A 241 7.99 -13.07 12.74
N ALA A 242 7.18 -12.81 13.77
CA ALA A 242 7.63 -12.95 15.15
C ALA A 242 7.98 -14.41 15.49
N LEU A 243 7.14 -15.38 15.06
CA LEU A 243 7.39 -16.81 15.27
C LEU A 243 8.59 -17.32 14.46
N ASP A 244 8.77 -16.84 13.23
CA ASP A 244 9.92 -17.20 12.40
C ASP A 244 11.22 -16.63 13.00
N ALA A 245 11.19 -15.39 13.51
CA ALA A 245 12.34 -14.77 14.18
C ALA A 245 12.70 -15.48 15.49
N GLU A 246 11.71 -15.87 16.30
CA GLU A 246 11.92 -16.65 17.54
C GLU A 246 12.64 -17.96 17.25
N LYS A 247 12.15 -18.76 16.30
CA LYS A 247 12.78 -20.01 15.88
C LYS A 247 14.21 -19.81 15.40
N PHE A 248 14.46 -18.75 14.65
CA PHE A 248 15.79 -18.42 14.15
C PHE A 248 16.75 -18.13 15.32
N ILE A 249 16.34 -17.32 16.29
CA ILE A 249 17.14 -16.98 17.48
C ILE A 249 17.41 -18.23 18.31
N ASP A 250 16.42 -19.09 18.53
CA ASP A 250 16.59 -20.35 19.27
C ASP A 250 17.59 -21.28 18.58
N ALA A 251 17.53 -21.38 17.26
CA ALA A 251 18.50 -22.16 16.48
C ALA A 251 19.92 -21.58 16.59
N LEU A 252 20.06 -20.26 16.55
CA LEU A 252 21.31 -19.54 16.69
C LEU A 252 21.95 -19.83 18.08
N HIS A 253 21.18 -19.72 19.16
CA HIS A 253 21.64 -19.94 20.53
C HIS A 253 21.94 -21.43 20.83
N SER A 254 21.26 -22.35 20.17
CA SER A 254 21.51 -23.80 20.35
C SER A 254 22.69 -24.33 19.55
N GLY A 255 23.42 -23.48 18.82
CA GLY A 255 24.55 -23.88 17.98
C GLY A 255 24.19 -24.77 16.79
N LYS A 256 22.90 -24.93 16.48
CA LYS A 256 22.42 -25.59 15.27
C LYS A 256 22.58 -24.62 14.12
N SER A 257 23.48 -24.96 13.18
CA SER A 257 23.65 -24.15 11.96
C SER A 257 22.32 -23.87 11.30
N ALA A 258 22.07 -22.61 10.95
CA ALA A 258 20.86 -22.16 10.21
C ALA A 258 20.66 -22.85 8.84
N SER A 259 21.64 -23.66 8.38
CA SER A 259 21.58 -24.43 7.14
C SER A 259 20.60 -25.63 7.19
N ASN A 260 20.13 -26.05 8.36
CA ASN A 260 19.23 -27.22 8.51
C ASN A 260 17.75 -26.84 8.69
N ALA A 261 17.38 -25.57 8.69
CA ALA A 261 15.99 -25.12 8.78
C ALA A 261 15.33 -24.99 7.39
N ALA A 262 16.05 -25.31 6.31
CA ALA A 262 15.59 -25.16 4.91
C ALA A 262 15.43 -26.51 4.18
N ALA A 263 15.28 -27.62 4.91
CA ALA A 263 15.00 -28.94 4.32
C ALA A 263 13.57 -29.40 4.57
#